data_71ea90b1e2e6b9923a229ccb2a33a76d
#
_entry.id   71ea90b1e2e6b9923a229ccb2a33a76d
#
_cell.length_a   1.000
_cell.length_b   1.000
_cell.length_c   1.000
_cell.angle_alpha   90.00
_cell.angle_beta   90.00
_cell.angle_gamma   90.00
#
_symmetry.space_group_name_H-M   'P 1'
#
loop_
_entity.id
_entity.type
_entity.pdbx_description
1 polymer ?
#
loop_
_entity_poly.entity_id
_entity_poly.type
_entity_poly.pdbx_seq_one_letter_code
_entity_poly.pdbx_strand_id
1 'polypeptide(L)'
;MTRPSQPDHPINKLIADRWSPYCFDPRPVEPEKIASCLEAARWAASSYNEQPWTYILATRDDQTEFPRLLSCLLEANQYWAKNVGVLMLGVIATAFSRNGNPNRVAIHDLGLAAGNICLQATELGLCVHQMAGIDAEKAREVYSIPMTHIPITAIAIGYAADPDKSDPQLAERDRGPRPRKPLREFVYRGTWGQTAFPE
;
A
#
# COMPACT_ATOMS: atom_id res chain seq x y z
N MET A 1 -17.41 1.41 6.15
CA MET A 1 -18.19 1.42 4.88
C MET A 1 -17.54 0.40 3.94
N THR A 2 -18.29 -0.50 3.34
CA THR A 2 -17.78 -1.46 2.35
C THR A 2 -18.12 -0.95 0.95
N ARG A 3 -17.18 -1.09 0.01
CA ARG A 3 -17.38 -0.83 -1.43
C ARG A 3 -17.14 -2.11 -2.20
N PRO A 4 -18.13 -3.01 -2.29
CA PRO A 4 -17.95 -4.28 -2.96
C PRO A 4 -17.55 -4.07 -4.43
N SER A 5 -16.60 -4.88 -4.90
CA SER A 5 -16.28 -4.97 -6.32
C SER A 5 -17.33 -5.81 -7.04
N GLN A 6 -17.39 -5.66 -8.37
CA GLN A 6 -18.18 -6.50 -9.26
C GLN A 6 -17.21 -7.28 -10.18
N PRO A 7 -16.61 -8.38 -9.70
CA PRO A 7 -15.68 -9.16 -10.49
C PRO A 7 -16.45 -10.05 -11.51
N ASP A 8 -15.88 -10.21 -12.70
CA ASP A 8 -16.44 -11.08 -13.75
C ASP A 8 -16.34 -12.57 -13.38
N HIS A 9 -15.43 -12.92 -12.46
CA HIS A 9 -15.21 -14.28 -11.96
C HIS A 9 -15.20 -14.29 -10.43
N PRO A 10 -15.58 -15.41 -9.77
CA PRO A 10 -15.51 -15.54 -8.31
C PRO A 10 -14.09 -15.32 -7.79
N ILE A 11 -13.94 -14.44 -6.80
CA ILE A 11 -12.68 -14.17 -6.09
C ILE A 11 -12.89 -14.22 -4.58
N ASN A 12 -11.79 -14.30 -3.83
CA ASN A 12 -11.86 -14.24 -2.37
C ASN A 12 -12.51 -12.94 -1.91
N LYS A 13 -13.35 -13.01 -0.88
CA LYS A 13 -14.10 -11.87 -0.34
C LYS A 13 -13.19 -10.72 0.09
N LEU A 14 -12.03 -11.00 0.70
CA LEU A 14 -11.07 -9.97 1.10
C LEU A 14 -10.53 -9.18 -0.10
N ILE A 15 -10.31 -9.85 -1.24
CA ILE A 15 -9.88 -9.18 -2.48
C ILE A 15 -11.01 -8.30 -3.02
N ALA A 16 -12.24 -8.79 -2.98
CA ALA A 16 -13.43 -8.06 -3.44
C ALA A 16 -13.70 -6.80 -2.58
N ASP A 17 -13.59 -6.94 -1.27
CA ASP A 17 -13.90 -5.87 -0.31
C ASP A 17 -12.78 -4.83 -0.19
N ARG A 18 -11.53 -5.23 -0.41
CA ARG A 18 -10.38 -4.33 -0.33
C ARG A 18 -10.52 -3.13 -1.29
N TRP A 19 -10.39 -1.94 -0.76
CA TRP A 19 -10.34 -0.71 -1.55
C TRP A 19 -9.41 0.32 -0.91
N SER A 20 -9.11 1.40 -1.60
CA SER A 20 -8.18 2.45 -1.17
C SER A 20 -8.93 3.77 -1.07
N PRO A 21 -9.46 4.14 0.10
CA PRO A 21 -10.15 5.40 0.30
C PRO A 21 -9.19 6.59 0.30
N TYR A 22 -9.73 7.77 0.04
CA TYR A 22 -9.12 9.06 0.34
C TYR A 22 -9.66 9.66 1.64
N CYS A 23 -10.92 9.30 1.99
CA CYS A 23 -11.56 9.74 3.22
C CYS A 23 -11.25 8.77 4.35
N PHE A 24 -10.41 9.18 5.28
CA PHE A 24 -10.05 8.42 6.47
C PHE A 24 -10.61 9.08 7.73
N ASP A 25 -11.05 8.25 8.66
CA ASP A 25 -11.38 8.65 10.03
C ASP A 25 -10.07 8.88 10.80
N PRO A 26 -9.89 10.05 11.45
CA PRO A 26 -8.64 10.39 12.12
C PRO A 26 -8.38 9.64 13.43
N ARG A 27 -9.19 8.66 13.80
CA ARG A 27 -8.96 7.86 15.00
C ARG A 27 -7.70 7.01 14.87
N PRO A 28 -6.98 6.76 15.98
CA PRO A 28 -5.84 5.86 16.01
C PRO A 28 -6.23 4.43 15.59
N VAL A 29 -5.24 3.69 15.07
CA VAL A 29 -5.36 2.25 14.83
C VAL A 29 -4.72 1.52 16.01
N GLU A 30 -5.38 0.48 16.48
CA GLU A 30 -4.93 -0.32 17.63
C GLU A 30 -3.58 -1.00 17.31
N PRO A 31 -2.60 -0.96 18.25
CA PRO A 31 -1.26 -1.50 18.04
C PRO A 31 -1.26 -2.98 17.60
N GLU A 32 -2.18 -3.78 18.10
CA GLU A 32 -2.31 -5.20 17.78
C GLU A 32 -2.72 -5.40 16.32
N LYS A 33 -3.56 -4.51 15.76
CA LYS A 33 -3.95 -4.55 14.35
C LYS A 33 -2.79 -4.14 13.45
N ILE A 34 -2.00 -3.15 13.86
CA ILE A 34 -0.77 -2.75 13.16
C ILE A 34 0.21 -3.92 13.11
N ALA A 35 0.48 -4.52 14.27
CA ALA A 35 1.35 -5.69 14.39
C ALA A 35 0.88 -6.86 13.51
N SER A 36 -0.43 -7.13 13.49
CA SER A 36 -1.02 -8.19 12.65
C SER A 36 -0.85 -7.91 11.14
N CYS A 37 -0.99 -6.66 10.71
CA CYS A 37 -0.73 -6.27 9.32
C CYS A 37 0.75 -6.45 8.93
N LEU A 38 1.67 -6.08 9.82
CA LEU A 38 3.11 -6.26 9.60
C LEU A 38 3.52 -7.74 9.64
N GLU A 39 2.87 -8.54 10.50
CA GLU A 39 3.06 -9.99 10.51
C GLU A 39 2.62 -10.61 9.16
N ALA A 40 1.50 -10.18 8.60
CA ALA A 40 1.07 -10.63 7.28
C ALA A 40 2.09 -10.26 6.18
N ALA A 41 2.71 -9.07 6.25
CA ALA A 41 3.81 -8.69 5.37
C ALA A 41 5.00 -9.63 5.50
N ARG A 42 5.39 -10.00 6.74
CA ARG A 42 6.51 -10.90 7.04
C ARG A 42 6.35 -12.28 6.41
N TRP A 43 5.11 -12.74 6.21
CA TRP A 43 4.79 -14.03 5.59
C TRP A 43 4.64 -13.96 4.06
N ALA A 44 4.96 -12.83 3.44
CA ALA A 44 4.97 -12.76 1.99
C ALA A 44 6.10 -13.59 1.40
N ALA A 45 5.86 -14.16 0.22
CA ALA A 45 6.92 -14.81 -0.54
C ALA A 45 7.95 -13.77 -1.02
N SER A 46 9.20 -14.18 -1.11
CA SER A 46 10.28 -13.38 -1.71
C SER A 46 11.32 -14.27 -2.40
N SER A 47 12.04 -13.68 -3.34
CA SER A 47 13.10 -14.39 -4.05
C SER A 47 14.17 -14.89 -3.07
N TYR A 48 14.41 -16.20 -3.05
CA TYR A 48 15.34 -16.88 -2.11
C TYR A 48 15.03 -16.61 -0.62
N ASN A 49 13.80 -16.24 -0.29
CA ASN A 49 13.40 -15.82 1.06
C ASN A 49 14.22 -14.62 1.58
N GLU A 50 14.61 -13.73 0.69
CA GLU A 50 15.46 -12.57 1.00
C GLU A 50 14.76 -11.55 1.89
N GLN A 51 13.42 -11.40 1.76
CA GLN A 51 12.62 -10.45 2.56
C GLN A 51 13.20 -9.03 2.49
N PRO A 52 13.37 -8.46 1.28
CA PRO A 52 14.15 -7.25 1.06
C PRO A 52 13.46 -5.97 1.55
N TRP A 53 12.25 -6.07 2.07
CA TRP A 53 11.43 -4.95 2.54
C TRP A 53 11.82 -4.50 3.95
N THR A 54 11.78 -3.19 4.14
CA THR A 54 11.85 -2.52 5.43
C THR A 54 10.73 -1.49 5.49
N TYR A 55 10.11 -1.32 6.64
CA TYR A 55 9.08 -0.31 6.85
C TYR A 55 9.52 0.69 7.91
N ILE A 56 9.37 1.99 7.60
CA ILE A 56 9.43 3.08 8.57
C ILE A 56 7.98 3.44 8.87
N LEU A 57 7.60 3.41 10.14
CA LEU A 57 6.21 3.54 10.58
C LEU A 57 6.04 4.75 11.49
N ALA A 58 4.94 5.47 11.31
CA ALA A 58 4.47 6.51 12.22
C ALA A 58 2.97 6.35 12.48
N THR A 59 2.58 6.44 13.74
CA THR A 59 1.17 6.44 14.16
C THR A 59 0.69 7.86 14.41
N ARG A 60 -0.59 8.12 14.19
CA ARG A 60 -1.17 9.46 14.28
C ARG A 60 -1.04 10.11 15.67
N ASP A 61 -1.00 9.32 16.72
CA ASP A 61 -0.80 9.77 18.10
C ASP A 61 0.63 10.20 18.41
N ASP A 62 1.61 9.80 17.57
CA ASP A 62 2.98 10.32 17.64
C ASP A 62 3.05 11.68 16.95
N GLN A 63 3.00 12.75 17.76
CA GLN A 63 2.99 14.13 17.29
C GLN A 63 4.34 14.57 16.68
N THR A 64 5.37 13.77 16.80
CA THR A 64 6.71 14.03 16.24
C THR A 64 6.91 13.25 14.94
N GLU A 65 6.74 11.94 14.98
CA GLU A 65 7.05 11.08 13.83
C GLU A 65 5.98 11.12 12.74
N PHE A 66 4.70 11.27 13.08
CA PHE A 66 3.65 11.33 12.07
C PHE A 66 3.80 12.52 11.10
N PRO A 67 3.94 13.78 11.56
CA PRO A 67 4.19 14.90 10.66
C PRO A 67 5.54 14.80 9.94
N ARG A 68 6.55 14.19 10.55
CA ARG A 68 7.86 13.95 9.95
C ARG A 68 7.73 13.00 8.75
N LEU A 69 7.03 11.87 8.88
CA LEU A 69 6.79 10.95 7.78
C LEU A 69 5.85 11.54 6.73
N LEU A 70 4.79 12.23 7.15
CA LEU A 70 3.86 12.92 6.26
C LEU A 70 4.61 13.91 5.35
N SER A 71 5.64 14.60 5.86
CA SER A 71 6.44 15.55 5.09
C SER A 71 7.24 14.90 3.95
N CYS A 72 7.45 13.58 3.99
CA CYS A 72 8.11 12.81 2.93
C CYS A 72 7.16 12.43 1.77
N LEU A 73 5.88 12.74 1.87
CA LEU A 73 4.93 12.55 0.78
C LEU A 73 4.90 13.78 -0.13
N LEU A 74 4.52 13.59 -1.40
CA LEU A 74 4.18 14.72 -2.27
C LEU A 74 2.93 15.42 -1.75
N GLU A 75 2.82 16.73 -2.00
CA GLU A 75 1.77 17.61 -1.45
C GLU A 75 0.35 17.07 -1.70
N ALA A 76 0.09 16.55 -2.89
CA ALA A 76 -1.20 15.96 -3.24
C ALA A 76 -1.59 14.77 -2.34
N ASN A 77 -0.61 14.03 -1.82
CA ASN A 77 -0.84 12.94 -0.89
C ASN A 77 -0.90 13.43 0.55
N GLN A 78 -0.10 14.44 0.94
CA GLN A 78 -0.17 15.05 2.26
C GLN A 78 -1.58 15.58 2.56
N TYR A 79 -2.26 16.13 1.54
CA TYR A 79 -3.59 16.73 1.64
C TYR A 79 -4.61 15.80 2.31
N TRP A 80 -4.65 14.54 1.92
CA TRP A 80 -5.60 13.57 2.47
C TRP A 80 -4.98 12.64 3.52
N ALA A 81 -3.69 12.28 3.37
CA ALA A 81 -3.01 11.34 4.25
C ALA A 81 -2.81 11.87 5.68
N LYS A 82 -2.91 13.17 5.89
CA LYS A 82 -2.90 13.79 7.23
C LYS A 82 -3.99 13.26 8.17
N ASN A 83 -5.03 12.61 7.63
CA ASN A 83 -6.17 12.08 8.39
C ASN A 83 -6.08 10.56 8.66
N VAL A 84 -5.03 9.88 8.21
CA VAL A 84 -4.93 8.43 8.42
C VAL A 84 -4.42 8.09 9.83
N GLY A 85 -4.73 6.89 10.30
CA GLY A 85 -4.28 6.43 11.62
C GLY A 85 -2.81 6.03 11.64
N VAL A 86 -2.27 5.51 10.52
CA VAL A 86 -0.89 5.03 10.38
C VAL A 86 -0.36 5.41 9.01
N LEU A 87 0.89 5.89 8.99
CA LEU A 87 1.69 6.05 7.77
C LEU A 87 2.90 5.13 7.84
N MET A 88 3.27 4.56 6.69
CA MET A 88 4.52 3.80 6.55
C MET A 88 5.21 4.18 5.25
N LEU A 89 6.56 4.16 5.25
CA LEU A 89 7.37 4.11 4.03
C LEU A 89 7.83 2.67 3.81
N GLY A 90 7.59 2.15 2.61
CA GLY A 90 8.15 0.89 2.14
C GLY A 90 9.50 1.14 1.46
N VAL A 91 10.53 0.53 1.98
CA VAL A 91 11.93 0.66 1.54
C VAL A 91 12.45 -0.71 1.15
N ILE A 92 13.25 -0.80 0.11
CA ILE A 92 13.88 -2.07 -0.31
C ILE A 92 15.38 -2.04 -0.19
N ALA A 93 15.98 -3.19 0.15
CA ALA A 93 17.39 -3.46 -0.07
C ALA A 93 17.64 -3.74 -1.57
N THR A 94 18.69 -3.14 -2.15
CA THR A 94 18.97 -3.24 -3.60
C THR A 94 19.80 -4.48 -3.99
N ALA A 95 20.32 -5.21 -3.01
CA ALA A 95 21.16 -6.38 -3.21
C ALA A 95 20.74 -7.53 -2.29
N PHE A 96 21.03 -8.76 -2.73
CA PHE A 96 20.86 -9.96 -1.91
C PHE A 96 21.87 -10.00 -0.77
N SER A 97 21.42 -10.22 0.46
CA SER A 97 22.27 -10.31 1.66
C SER A 97 23.32 -11.45 1.57
N ARG A 98 22.94 -12.57 0.94
CA ARG A 98 23.76 -13.78 0.83
C ARG A 98 25.03 -13.64 -0.02
N ASN A 99 25.08 -12.69 -0.98
CA ASN A 99 26.18 -12.60 -1.95
C ASN A 99 26.47 -11.20 -2.51
N GLY A 100 25.69 -10.19 -2.10
CA GLY A 100 25.85 -8.82 -2.57
C GLY A 100 25.41 -8.54 -4.02
N ASN A 101 24.88 -9.53 -4.74
CA ASN A 101 24.42 -9.33 -6.10
C ASN A 101 23.15 -8.46 -6.15
N PRO A 102 22.94 -7.65 -7.21
CA PRO A 102 21.74 -6.85 -7.34
C PRO A 102 20.44 -7.67 -7.26
N ASN A 103 19.52 -7.25 -6.41
CA ASN A 103 18.19 -7.86 -6.28
C ASN A 103 17.20 -7.14 -7.20
N ARG A 104 17.05 -7.61 -8.42
CA ARG A 104 16.15 -7.00 -9.44
C ARG A 104 14.67 -7.18 -9.13
N VAL A 105 14.32 -8.09 -8.21
CA VAL A 105 12.92 -8.40 -7.86
C VAL A 105 12.51 -7.84 -6.49
N ALA A 106 13.36 -7.06 -5.82
CA ALA A 106 13.05 -6.49 -4.52
C ALA A 106 11.74 -5.65 -4.51
N ILE A 107 11.46 -4.92 -5.60
CA ILE A 107 10.21 -4.15 -5.73
C ILE A 107 9.01 -5.08 -5.86
N HIS A 108 9.14 -6.17 -6.62
CA HIS A 108 8.09 -7.20 -6.72
C HIS A 108 7.79 -7.81 -5.35
N ASP A 109 8.83 -8.19 -4.60
CA ASP A 109 8.72 -8.80 -3.28
C ASP A 109 8.06 -7.82 -2.27
N LEU A 110 8.45 -6.53 -2.30
CA LEU A 110 7.77 -5.48 -1.51
C LEU A 110 6.28 -5.38 -1.86
N GLY A 111 5.94 -5.50 -3.17
CA GLY A 111 4.55 -5.48 -3.63
C GLY A 111 3.73 -6.66 -3.08
N LEU A 112 4.33 -7.86 -2.99
CA LEU A 112 3.69 -9.03 -2.37
C LEU A 112 3.45 -8.80 -0.86
N ALA A 113 4.44 -8.29 -0.15
CA ALA A 113 4.31 -7.95 1.27
C ALA A 113 3.23 -6.88 1.50
N ALA A 114 3.20 -5.82 0.70
CA ALA A 114 2.17 -4.79 0.75
C ALA A 114 0.77 -5.34 0.39
N GLY A 115 0.68 -6.31 -0.52
CA GLY A 115 -0.54 -7.03 -0.84
C GLY A 115 -1.10 -7.79 0.37
N ASN A 116 -0.25 -8.48 1.12
CA ASN A 116 -0.63 -9.17 2.36
C ASN A 116 -1.12 -8.18 3.43
N ILE A 117 -0.45 -7.03 3.60
CA ILE A 117 -0.93 -5.94 4.48
C ILE A 117 -2.35 -5.53 4.10
N CYS A 118 -2.62 -5.34 2.80
CA CYS A 118 -3.94 -4.92 2.33
C CYS A 118 -5.03 -5.95 2.68
N LEU A 119 -4.77 -7.24 2.52
CA LEU A 119 -5.73 -8.29 2.83
C LEU A 119 -5.97 -8.41 4.32
N GLN A 120 -4.89 -8.41 5.13
CA GLN A 120 -5.00 -8.49 6.59
C GLN A 120 -5.70 -7.26 7.17
N ALA A 121 -5.40 -6.08 6.68
CA ALA A 121 -6.08 -4.86 7.09
C ALA A 121 -7.59 -4.92 6.77
N THR A 122 -7.95 -5.44 5.59
CA THR A 122 -9.36 -5.61 5.19
C THR A 122 -10.09 -6.58 6.14
N GLU A 123 -9.48 -7.69 6.51
CA GLU A 123 -10.02 -8.64 7.50
C GLU A 123 -10.26 -7.98 8.86
N LEU A 124 -9.36 -7.07 9.27
CA LEU A 124 -9.45 -6.33 10.53
C LEU A 124 -10.38 -5.11 10.47
N GLY A 125 -11.10 -4.90 9.36
CA GLY A 125 -11.99 -3.76 9.15
C GLY A 125 -11.27 -2.43 8.90
N LEU A 126 -9.99 -2.49 8.55
CA LEU A 126 -9.18 -1.35 8.15
C LEU A 126 -9.14 -1.21 6.62
N CYS A 127 -8.77 -0.03 6.16
CA CYS A 127 -8.49 0.26 4.76
C CYS A 127 -7.01 0.61 4.57
N VAL A 128 -6.50 0.31 3.38
CA VAL A 128 -5.12 0.62 2.99
C VAL A 128 -5.11 1.38 1.68
N HIS A 129 -4.35 2.49 1.64
CA HIS A 129 -4.08 3.22 0.43
C HIS A 129 -2.56 3.32 0.21
N GLN A 130 -2.07 2.67 -0.84
CA GLN A 130 -0.66 2.74 -1.23
C GLN A 130 -0.42 3.91 -2.17
N MET A 131 0.73 4.59 -2.03
CA MET A 131 1.07 5.81 -2.74
C MET A 131 2.45 5.70 -3.37
N ALA A 132 2.54 5.98 -4.69
CA ALA A 132 3.82 6.19 -5.36
C ALA A 132 4.36 7.62 -5.15
N GLY A 133 3.49 8.56 -4.79
CA GLY A 133 3.82 9.98 -4.63
C GLY A 133 4.54 10.26 -3.31
N ILE A 134 5.83 9.93 -3.25
CA ILE A 134 6.77 10.23 -2.18
C ILE A 134 7.92 11.08 -2.71
N ASP A 135 8.53 11.88 -1.83
CA ASP A 135 9.82 12.51 -2.06
C ASP A 135 10.91 11.57 -1.49
N ALA A 136 11.49 10.74 -2.37
CA ALA A 136 12.45 9.72 -1.99
C ALA A 136 13.76 10.32 -1.45
N GLU A 137 14.21 11.46 -1.99
CA GLU A 137 15.43 12.16 -1.53
C GLU A 137 15.21 12.72 -0.13
N LYS A 138 14.09 13.38 0.09
CA LYS A 138 13.71 13.89 1.41
C LYS A 138 13.53 12.74 2.42
N ALA A 139 12.89 11.64 2.03
CA ALA A 139 12.75 10.47 2.89
C ALA A 139 14.11 9.90 3.30
N ARG A 140 15.06 9.85 2.36
CA ARG A 140 16.43 9.42 2.63
C ARG A 140 17.13 10.32 3.63
N GLU A 141 17.03 11.64 3.46
CA GLU A 141 17.63 12.62 4.35
C GLU A 141 17.02 12.53 5.75
N VAL A 142 15.68 12.61 5.84
CA VAL A 142 14.93 12.63 7.10
C VAL A 142 15.18 11.38 7.94
N TYR A 143 15.26 10.20 7.30
CA TYR A 143 15.40 8.91 7.99
C TYR A 143 16.79 8.30 7.88
N SER A 144 17.76 9.00 7.33
CA SER A 144 19.15 8.51 7.15
C SER A 144 19.19 7.15 6.42
N ILE A 145 18.33 6.96 5.40
CA ILE A 145 18.24 5.70 4.66
C ILE A 145 19.54 5.50 3.86
N PRO A 146 20.27 4.39 4.07
CA PRO A 146 21.55 4.18 3.41
C PRO A 146 21.39 4.00 1.89
N MET A 147 22.46 4.30 1.12
CA MET A 147 22.46 4.21 -0.35
C MET A 147 22.20 2.80 -0.89
N THR A 148 22.38 1.78 -0.06
CA THR A 148 22.04 0.38 -0.36
C THR A 148 20.54 0.08 -0.31
N HIS A 149 19.73 1.08 0.06
CA HIS A 149 18.28 0.95 0.17
C HIS A 149 17.57 2.07 -0.60
N ILE A 150 16.37 1.79 -1.09
CA ILE A 150 15.58 2.74 -1.87
C ILE A 150 14.16 2.82 -1.30
N PRO A 151 13.67 4.02 -0.88
CA PRO A 151 12.27 4.26 -0.61
C PRO A 151 11.45 4.12 -1.90
N ILE A 152 10.41 3.29 -1.89
CA ILE A 152 9.63 2.96 -3.09
C ILE A 152 8.21 3.52 -3.02
N THR A 153 7.54 3.38 -1.88
CA THR A 153 6.12 3.66 -1.73
C THR A 153 5.80 4.11 -0.31
N ALA A 154 4.71 4.86 -0.16
CA ALA A 154 4.11 5.03 1.16
C ALA A 154 2.81 4.23 1.26
N ILE A 155 2.44 3.86 2.48
CA ILE A 155 1.25 3.08 2.81
C ILE A 155 0.51 3.81 3.92
N ALA A 156 -0.74 4.17 3.65
CA ALA A 156 -1.66 4.70 4.63
C ALA A 156 -2.60 3.59 5.11
N ILE A 157 -2.76 3.44 6.43
CA ILE A 157 -3.66 2.45 7.05
C ILE A 157 -4.57 3.18 8.02
N GLY A 158 -5.85 2.84 8.03
CA GLY A 158 -6.82 3.43 8.94
C GLY A 158 -8.24 2.98 8.66
N TYR A 159 -9.16 3.62 9.32
CA TYR A 159 -10.59 3.39 9.12
C TYR A 159 -11.13 4.32 8.04
N ALA A 160 -11.97 3.81 7.15
CA ALA A 160 -12.65 4.67 6.19
C ALA A 160 -13.63 5.60 6.91
N ALA A 161 -13.61 6.89 6.57
CA ALA A 161 -14.58 7.85 7.05
C ALA A 161 -15.89 7.77 6.25
N ASP A 162 -16.92 8.43 6.77
CA ASP A 162 -18.16 8.69 6.04
C ASP A 162 -17.89 9.77 4.98
N PRO A 163 -18.05 9.47 3.67
CA PRO A 163 -17.84 10.45 2.62
C PRO A 163 -18.78 11.67 2.74
N ASP A 164 -19.97 11.52 3.35
CA ASP A 164 -20.92 12.62 3.52
C ASP A 164 -20.47 13.62 4.59
N LYS A 165 -19.50 13.24 5.43
CA LYS A 165 -18.89 14.07 6.48
C LYS A 165 -17.45 14.45 6.19
N SER A 166 -16.96 14.11 5.00
CA SER A 166 -15.58 14.31 4.58
C SER A 166 -15.45 15.46 3.61
N ASP A 167 -14.22 15.82 3.26
CA ASP A 167 -13.94 16.79 2.21
C ASP A 167 -14.65 16.40 0.90
N PRO A 168 -15.44 17.31 0.28
CA PRO A 168 -16.24 16.98 -0.90
C PRO A 168 -15.43 16.45 -2.08
N GLN A 169 -14.22 16.96 -2.30
CA GLN A 169 -13.35 16.52 -3.40
C GLN A 169 -12.84 15.10 -3.17
N LEU A 170 -12.48 14.76 -1.93
CA LEU A 170 -12.06 13.41 -1.56
C LEU A 170 -13.24 12.43 -1.60
N ALA A 171 -14.40 12.87 -1.12
CA ALA A 171 -15.63 12.08 -1.13
C ALA A 171 -16.08 11.72 -2.56
N GLU A 172 -15.97 12.64 -3.52
CA GLU A 172 -16.27 12.39 -4.93
C GLU A 172 -15.37 11.30 -5.50
N ARG A 173 -14.05 11.35 -5.21
CA ARG A 173 -13.10 10.30 -5.61
C ARG A 173 -13.47 8.94 -5.01
N ASP A 174 -13.88 8.92 -3.76
CA ASP A 174 -14.29 7.68 -3.08
C ASP A 174 -15.61 7.11 -3.63
N ARG A 175 -16.51 7.94 -4.14
CA ARG A 175 -17.75 7.49 -4.79
C ARG A 175 -17.57 7.03 -6.23
N GLY A 176 -16.46 7.38 -6.87
CA GLY A 176 -16.15 7.04 -8.26
C GLY A 176 -16.14 5.53 -8.52
N PRO A 177 -16.35 5.08 -9.76
CA PRO A 177 -16.35 3.67 -10.10
C PRO A 177 -14.98 3.02 -9.84
N ARG A 178 -14.96 1.68 -9.70
CA ARG A 178 -13.73 0.88 -9.51
C ARG A 178 -13.48 -0.03 -10.73
N PRO A 179 -13.25 0.52 -11.93
CA PRO A 179 -13.07 -0.29 -13.13
C PRO A 179 -11.83 -1.18 -13.04
N ARG A 180 -11.87 -2.28 -13.79
CA ARG A 180 -10.72 -3.14 -14.05
C ARG A 180 -10.65 -3.44 -15.54
N LYS A 181 -9.45 -3.63 -16.05
CA LYS A 181 -9.24 -4.14 -17.39
C LYS A 181 -9.77 -5.56 -17.49
N PRO A 182 -10.45 -5.92 -18.58
CA PRO A 182 -10.86 -7.31 -18.81
C PRO A 182 -9.63 -8.20 -19.02
N LEU A 183 -9.76 -9.49 -18.72
CA LEU A 183 -8.64 -10.45 -18.81
C LEU A 183 -7.97 -10.45 -20.19
N ARG A 184 -8.73 -10.25 -21.26
CA ARG A 184 -8.21 -10.23 -22.64
C ARG A 184 -7.17 -9.13 -22.92
N GLU A 185 -7.11 -8.09 -22.09
CA GLU A 185 -6.16 -6.99 -22.27
C GLU A 185 -4.78 -7.23 -21.60
N PHE A 186 -4.67 -8.22 -20.73
CA PHE A 186 -3.42 -8.47 -19.99
C PHE A 186 -3.04 -9.94 -19.83
N VAL A 187 -3.83 -10.86 -20.39
CA VAL A 187 -3.52 -12.29 -20.38
C VAL A 187 -3.40 -12.77 -21.83
N TYR A 188 -2.19 -13.14 -22.22
CA TYR A 188 -1.87 -13.58 -23.57
C TYR A 188 -1.38 -15.02 -23.60
N ARG A 189 -1.57 -15.70 -24.74
CA ARG A 189 -1.10 -17.05 -24.99
C ARG A 189 -0.39 -17.11 -26.36
N GLY A 190 0.76 -17.76 -26.38
CA GLY A 190 1.57 -17.92 -27.59
C GLY A 190 2.40 -16.68 -27.90
N THR A 191 1.79 -15.62 -28.40
CA THR A 191 2.47 -14.38 -28.77
C THR A 191 1.92 -13.20 -27.99
N TRP A 192 2.75 -12.19 -27.70
CA TRP A 192 2.31 -10.94 -27.06
C TRP A 192 1.17 -10.29 -27.87
N GLY A 193 0.11 -9.92 -27.19
CA GLY A 193 -1.10 -9.34 -27.78
C GLY A 193 -2.17 -10.36 -28.23
N GLN A 194 -1.85 -11.65 -28.32
CA GLN A 194 -2.83 -12.70 -28.61
C GLN A 194 -3.54 -13.13 -27.32
N THR A 195 -4.80 -12.71 -27.15
CA THR A 195 -5.55 -13.00 -25.91
C THR A 195 -5.72 -14.50 -25.66
N ALA A 196 -5.58 -14.91 -24.39
CA ALA A 196 -5.92 -16.26 -23.93
C ALA A 196 -7.41 -16.43 -23.60
N PHE A 197 -8.16 -15.33 -23.50
CA PHE A 197 -9.59 -15.28 -23.17
C PHE A 197 -10.35 -14.55 -24.27
N PRO A 198 -10.81 -15.26 -25.33
CA PRO A 198 -11.73 -14.69 -26.32
C PRO A 198 -13.05 -14.29 -25.62
N GLU A 199 -13.83 -13.44 -26.29
CA GLU A 199 -15.16 -13.01 -25.80
C GLU A 199 -16.11 -14.18 -25.58
#